data_49156421ca42a86de209348bad81d184
#
_entry.id   49156421ca42a86de209348bad81d184
#
_cell.length_a   1.000
_cell.length_b   1.000
_cell.length_c   1.000
_cell.angle_alpha   90.00
_cell.angle_beta   90.00
_cell.angle_gamma   90.00
#
_symmetry.space_group_name_H-M   'P 1'
#
loop_
_entity.id
_entity.type
_entity.pdbx_description
1 polymer ?
#
loop_
_entity_poly.entity_id
_entity_poly.type
_entity_poly.pdbx_seq_one_letter_code
_entity_poly.pdbx_strand_id
1 'polypeptide(L)'
;IIITGHGNADAAEAALRSGAWEYLVKPLRVRDLSKALTQAVQWRNSRDSQSRSLLRHPDIIGESPALAEALEALREAAASNVNVLITGETGTGKELFASALHANSLRASGPFVTVDCTTLPETLVEAHLFGHARGAFTGADRAREGLLAAADHGTLFLDEVGELPLPVQGAFLRALELRRFRPVGEVREVESDFRLVAATNRDLDDMVGMDLYRSDLRFRLRGMTIHVPPLRRRAEDIPLLAEHFTARYCQRHELPNKELTPDCYAMLADYSWPSNVRELRHTIERACAAAGDGTQLFTRHLPTEIRIELARKRL
;
A
#
# COMPACT_ATOMS: atom_id res chain seq x y z
N ILE A 1 -7.90 -8.79 26.66
CA ILE A 1 -7.25 -9.63 27.69
C ILE A 1 -7.97 -10.97 27.72
N ILE A 2 -7.23 -12.07 27.62
CA ILE A 2 -7.76 -13.44 27.71
C ILE A 2 -7.41 -14.00 29.09
N ILE A 3 -8.39 -14.62 29.75
CA ILE A 3 -8.24 -15.23 31.09
C ILE A 3 -8.61 -16.71 30.98
N THR A 4 -7.72 -17.61 31.38
CA THR A 4 -7.92 -19.06 31.29
C THR A 4 -7.68 -19.77 32.62
N GLY A 5 -8.35 -20.93 32.84
CA GLY A 5 -8.08 -21.81 33.96
C GLY A 5 -6.89 -22.76 33.74
N HIS A 6 -6.55 -23.03 32.45
CA HIS A 6 -5.41 -23.88 32.06
C HIS A 6 -4.60 -23.14 30.99
N GLY A 7 -3.41 -22.70 31.35
CA GLY A 7 -2.52 -22.01 30.46
C GLY A 7 -1.44 -22.96 29.88
N ASN A 8 -1.20 -22.86 28.57
CA ASN A 8 -0.01 -23.43 27.94
C ASN A 8 0.63 -22.40 26.98
N ALA A 9 1.87 -22.62 26.60
CA ALA A 9 2.62 -21.69 25.76
C ALA A 9 1.97 -21.49 24.39
N ASP A 10 1.44 -22.54 23.77
CA ASP A 10 0.83 -22.49 22.44
C ASP A 10 -0.48 -21.67 22.45
N ALA A 11 -1.30 -21.84 23.49
CA ALA A 11 -2.53 -21.06 23.65
C ALA A 11 -2.23 -19.58 23.94
N ALA A 12 -1.16 -19.27 24.67
CA ALA A 12 -0.72 -17.90 24.91
C ALA A 12 -0.22 -17.25 23.60
N GLU A 13 0.58 -17.96 22.81
CA GLU A 13 1.04 -17.49 21.51
C GLU A 13 -0.12 -17.26 20.53
N ALA A 14 -1.05 -18.20 20.42
CA ALA A 14 -2.25 -18.05 19.59
C ALA A 14 -3.11 -16.86 20.00
N ALA A 15 -3.29 -16.66 21.32
CA ALA A 15 -4.05 -15.53 21.88
C ALA A 15 -3.40 -14.18 21.53
N LEU A 16 -2.08 -14.05 21.68
CA LEU A 16 -1.34 -12.83 21.37
C LEU A 16 -1.32 -12.57 19.87
N ARG A 17 -1.17 -13.59 19.04
CA ARG A 17 -1.27 -13.47 17.56
C ARG A 17 -2.67 -13.06 17.08
N SER A 18 -3.73 -13.43 17.81
CA SER A 18 -5.10 -13.00 17.54
C SER A 18 -5.44 -11.59 18.05
N GLY A 19 -4.43 -10.83 18.54
CA GLY A 19 -4.60 -9.44 19.00
C GLY A 19 -4.98 -9.30 20.47
N ALA A 20 -4.85 -10.35 21.28
CA ALA A 20 -5.05 -10.19 22.71
C ALA A 20 -3.95 -9.31 23.33
N TRP A 21 -4.36 -8.32 24.15
CA TRP A 21 -3.43 -7.45 24.87
C TRP A 21 -2.54 -8.21 25.84
N GLU A 22 -3.11 -9.16 26.55
CA GLU A 22 -2.42 -9.98 27.56
C GLU A 22 -3.15 -11.29 27.79
N TYR A 23 -2.41 -12.33 28.17
CA TYR A 23 -2.92 -13.66 28.47
C TYR A 23 -2.65 -13.98 29.93
N LEU A 24 -3.69 -14.16 30.72
CA LEU A 24 -3.62 -14.37 32.19
C LEU A 24 -4.17 -15.74 32.59
N VAL A 25 -3.48 -16.42 33.50
CA VAL A 25 -3.85 -17.75 33.97
C VAL A 25 -4.40 -17.65 35.40
N LYS A 26 -5.51 -18.34 35.68
CA LYS A 26 -6.07 -18.46 37.05
C LYS A 26 -5.19 -19.37 37.93
N PRO A 27 -5.03 -19.06 39.25
CA PRO A 27 -5.68 -18.00 40.01
C PRO A 27 -5.06 -16.62 39.79
N LEU A 28 -5.93 -15.62 39.58
CA LEU A 28 -5.53 -14.24 39.29
C LEU A 28 -5.43 -13.44 40.59
N ARG A 29 -4.36 -12.67 40.73
CA ARG A 29 -4.31 -11.59 41.72
C ARG A 29 -5.04 -10.37 41.17
N VAL A 30 -5.92 -9.77 41.91
CA VAL A 30 -6.66 -8.55 41.53
C VAL A 30 -5.71 -7.45 41.01
N ARG A 31 -4.53 -7.36 41.60
CA ARG A 31 -3.50 -6.39 41.20
C ARG A 31 -2.98 -6.61 39.76
N ASP A 32 -2.79 -7.84 39.34
CA ASP A 32 -2.27 -8.16 37.99
C ASP A 32 -3.33 -7.86 36.91
N LEU A 33 -4.59 -8.25 37.20
CA LEU A 33 -5.72 -7.91 36.35
C LEU A 33 -5.95 -6.40 36.25
N SER A 34 -5.90 -5.69 37.36
CA SER A 34 -6.07 -4.24 37.41
C SER A 34 -4.96 -3.53 36.63
N LYS A 35 -3.70 -3.99 36.74
CA LYS A 35 -2.56 -3.46 35.95
C LYS A 35 -2.76 -3.66 34.47
N ALA A 36 -3.10 -4.88 34.05
CA ALA A 36 -3.33 -5.19 32.63
C ALA A 36 -4.48 -4.36 32.05
N LEU A 37 -5.60 -4.22 32.78
CA LEU A 37 -6.73 -3.39 32.37
C LEU A 37 -6.36 -1.91 32.29
N THR A 38 -5.65 -1.37 33.29
CA THR A 38 -5.24 0.03 33.30
C THR A 38 -4.32 0.33 32.12
N GLN A 39 -3.37 -0.54 31.83
CA GLN A 39 -2.47 -0.38 30.69
C GLN A 39 -3.21 -0.46 29.35
N ALA A 40 -4.13 -1.42 29.20
CA ALA A 40 -4.94 -1.55 27.99
C ALA A 40 -5.83 -0.32 27.76
N VAL A 41 -6.46 0.20 28.82
CA VAL A 41 -7.29 1.41 28.77
C VAL A 41 -6.46 2.66 28.49
N GLN A 42 -5.31 2.81 29.15
CA GLN A 42 -4.39 3.93 28.89
C GLN A 42 -3.89 3.93 27.45
N TRP A 43 -3.50 2.76 26.92
CA TRP A 43 -3.10 2.60 25.54
C TRP A 43 -4.24 2.95 24.58
N ARG A 44 -5.46 2.48 24.83
CA ARG A 44 -6.64 2.82 24.04
C ARG A 44 -6.92 4.33 24.06
N ASN A 45 -6.90 4.94 25.24
CA ASN A 45 -7.14 6.39 25.40
C ASN A 45 -6.03 7.23 24.77
N SER A 46 -4.76 6.80 24.82
CA SER A 46 -3.68 7.47 24.11
C SER A 46 -3.84 7.37 22.59
N ARG A 47 -4.35 6.26 22.10
CA ARG A 47 -4.71 6.04 20.71
C ARG A 47 -5.86 6.96 20.28
N ASP A 48 -6.92 7.05 21.06
CA ASP A 48 -8.07 7.92 20.79
C ASP A 48 -7.73 9.41 20.85
N SER A 49 -6.76 9.82 21.67
CA SER A 49 -6.28 11.21 21.72
C SER A 49 -5.36 11.57 20.55
N GLN A 50 -4.56 10.63 20.05
CA GLN A 50 -3.82 10.76 18.77
C GLN A 50 -4.74 10.65 17.54
N SER A 51 -5.90 10.02 17.68
CA SER A 51 -6.94 9.82 16.67
C SER A 51 -7.58 11.10 16.13
N ARG A 52 -7.35 12.25 16.76
CA ARG A 52 -7.97 13.53 16.35
C ARG A 52 -7.25 14.28 15.24
N SER A 53 -6.11 13.80 14.77
CA SER A 53 -5.54 14.28 13.51
C SER A 53 -6.21 13.52 12.37
N LEU A 54 -7.16 14.15 11.69
CA LEU A 54 -7.80 13.59 10.50
C LEU A 54 -6.72 13.29 9.46
N LEU A 55 -6.57 12.01 9.09
CA LEU A 55 -5.71 11.62 7.98
C LEU A 55 -6.13 12.35 6.70
N ARG A 56 -5.18 12.94 6.01
CA ARG A 56 -5.41 13.52 4.68
C ARG A 56 -5.28 12.41 3.64
N HIS A 57 -6.39 11.86 3.19
CA HIS A 57 -6.42 10.82 2.16
C HIS A 57 -7.61 11.00 1.19
N PRO A 58 -7.76 12.17 0.55
CA PRO A 58 -8.96 12.48 -0.25
C PRO A 58 -9.17 11.51 -1.42
N ASP A 59 -8.11 10.84 -1.88
CA ASP A 59 -8.16 9.91 -3.02
C ASP A 59 -8.42 8.45 -2.61
N ILE A 60 -8.39 8.13 -1.30
CA ILE A 60 -8.70 6.79 -0.80
C ILE A 60 -10.18 6.77 -0.42
N ILE A 61 -10.99 6.06 -1.22
CA ILE A 61 -12.44 6.02 -1.10
C ILE A 61 -12.87 4.66 -0.55
N GLY A 62 -13.78 4.70 0.42
CA GLY A 62 -14.38 3.55 1.07
C GLY A 62 -14.52 3.74 2.57
N GLU A 63 -15.41 2.92 3.17
CA GLU A 63 -15.77 2.95 4.59
C GLU A 63 -15.77 1.54 5.21
N SER A 64 -15.37 0.53 4.44
CA SER A 64 -15.35 -0.85 4.93
C SER A 64 -14.41 -1.05 6.13
N PRO A 65 -14.72 -1.99 7.03
CA PRO A 65 -13.84 -2.31 8.17
C PRO A 65 -12.42 -2.70 7.75
N ALA A 66 -12.29 -3.46 6.66
CA ALA A 66 -10.99 -3.87 6.14
C ALA A 66 -10.14 -2.69 5.65
N LEU A 67 -10.76 -1.68 5.02
CA LEU A 67 -10.08 -0.45 4.64
C LEU A 67 -9.72 0.39 5.87
N ALA A 68 -10.61 0.46 6.86
CA ALA A 68 -10.37 1.19 8.11
C ALA A 68 -9.16 0.64 8.87
N GLU A 69 -8.98 -0.68 8.92
CA GLU A 69 -7.78 -1.31 9.51
C GLU A 69 -6.50 -0.89 8.78
N ALA A 70 -6.51 -0.87 7.44
CA ALA A 70 -5.36 -0.45 6.65
C ALA A 70 -5.04 1.05 6.84
N LEU A 71 -6.06 1.90 6.95
CA LEU A 71 -5.90 3.34 7.24
C LEU A 71 -5.38 3.58 8.67
N GLU A 72 -5.77 2.74 9.63
CA GLU A 72 -5.23 2.81 10.98
C GLU A 72 -3.73 2.48 11.00
N ALA A 73 -3.32 1.40 10.30
CA ALA A 73 -1.91 1.05 10.15
C ALA A 73 -1.11 2.17 9.44
N LEU A 74 -1.72 2.84 8.44
CA LEU A 74 -1.13 4.01 7.78
C LEU A 74 -0.90 5.15 8.76
N ARG A 75 -1.88 5.45 9.61
CA ARG A 75 -1.78 6.50 10.62
C ARG A 75 -0.66 6.22 11.64
N GLU A 76 -0.58 4.99 12.13
CA GLU A 76 0.50 4.58 13.02
C GLU A 76 1.88 4.74 12.35
N ALA A 77 1.98 4.31 11.10
CA ALA A 77 3.20 4.43 10.34
C ALA A 77 3.58 5.89 10.06
N ALA A 78 2.61 6.78 9.80
CA ALA A 78 2.86 8.20 9.52
C ALA A 78 3.50 8.94 10.69
N ALA A 79 3.18 8.55 11.92
CA ALA A 79 3.75 9.15 13.13
C ALA A 79 5.23 8.83 13.38
N SER A 80 5.84 7.95 12.59
CA SER A 80 7.22 7.50 12.76
C SER A 80 8.06 7.68 11.49
N ASN A 81 9.39 7.54 11.61
CA ASN A 81 10.33 7.53 10.47
C ASN A 81 10.78 6.12 10.07
N VAL A 82 10.12 5.07 10.57
CA VAL A 82 10.46 3.69 10.17
C VAL A 82 10.16 3.44 8.69
N ASN A 83 10.88 2.51 8.08
CA ASN A 83 10.58 2.05 6.73
C ASN A 83 9.21 1.36 6.72
N VAL A 84 8.46 1.54 5.65
CA VAL A 84 7.11 0.97 5.51
C VAL A 84 7.05 0.11 4.26
N LEU A 85 6.56 -1.12 4.42
CA LEU A 85 6.25 -2.01 3.32
C LEU A 85 4.73 -2.07 3.14
N ILE A 86 4.24 -1.65 1.98
CA ILE A 86 2.84 -1.71 1.59
C ILE A 86 2.63 -2.96 0.74
N THR A 87 1.83 -3.90 1.22
CA THR A 87 1.53 -5.13 0.49
C THR A 87 0.08 -5.15 0.03
N GLY A 88 -0.18 -5.78 -1.10
CA GLY A 88 -1.52 -5.93 -1.64
C GLY A 88 -1.51 -6.24 -3.12
N GLU A 89 -2.61 -6.79 -3.60
CA GLU A 89 -2.75 -7.17 -5.01
C GLU A 89 -2.60 -5.97 -5.96
N THR A 90 -2.33 -6.28 -7.22
CA THR A 90 -2.28 -5.25 -8.27
C THR A 90 -3.61 -4.50 -8.36
N GLY A 91 -3.55 -3.17 -8.45
CA GLY A 91 -4.73 -2.31 -8.60
C GLY A 91 -5.52 -2.03 -7.31
N THR A 92 -5.03 -2.41 -6.13
CA THR A 92 -5.68 -2.12 -4.83
C THR A 92 -5.55 -0.66 -4.38
N GLY A 93 -4.56 0.09 -4.94
CA GLY A 93 -4.30 1.49 -4.59
C GLY A 93 -3.07 1.71 -3.70
N LYS A 94 -2.08 0.81 -3.70
CA LYS A 94 -0.84 0.92 -2.90
C LYS A 94 -0.15 2.29 -3.03
N GLU A 95 -0.12 2.86 -4.23
CA GLU A 95 0.47 4.19 -4.49
C GLU A 95 -0.29 5.31 -3.75
N LEU A 96 -1.63 5.23 -3.68
CA LEU A 96 -2.44 6.18 -2.92
C LEU A 96 -2.13 6.11 -1.42
N PHE A 97 -1.91 4.90 -0.90
CA PHE A 97 -1.47 4.71 0.48
C PHE A 97 -0.08 5.29 0.73
N ALA A 98 0.86 5.12 -0.20
CA ALA A 98 2.20 5.71 -0.09
C ALA A 98 2.16 7.24 -0.10
N SER A 99 1.38 7.84 -1.00
CA SER A 99 1.15 9.28 -1.08
C SER A 99 0.49 9.82 0.19
N ALA A 100 -0.56 9.16 0.68
CA ALA A 100 -1.23 9.53 1.93
C ALA A 100 -0.29 9.39 3.14
N LEU A 101 0.54 8.35 3.19
CA LEU A 101 1.54 8.16 4.22
C LEU A 101 2.55 9.31 4.26
N HIS A 102 3.07 9.73 3.10
CA HIS A 102 3.98 10.87 3.00
C HIS A 102 3.28 12.17 3.45
N ALA A 103 2.08 12.45 2.93
CA ALA A 103 1.33 13.68 3.23
C ALA A 103 0.96 13.85 4.72
N ASN A 104 0.92 12.75 5.49
CA ASN A 104 0.65 12.74 6.93
C ASN A 104 1.89 12.47 7.78
N SER A 105 3.08 12.42 7.19
CA SER A 105 4.33 12.09 7.88
C SER A 105 5.06 13.32 8.40
N LEU A 106 6.08 13.09 9.23
CA LEU A 106 7.00 14.12 9.69
C LEU A 106 7.82 14.76 8.54
N ARG A 107 7.80 14.16 7.34
CA ARG A 107 8.51 14.62 6.14
C ARG A 107 7.58 15.12 5.04
N ALA A 108 6.33 15.46 5.37
CA ALA A 108 5.31 15.89 4.41
C ALA A 108 5.68 17.17 3.63
N SER A 109 6.61 17.98 4.16
CA SER A 109 7.13 19.18 3.47
C SER A 109 8.32 18.89 2.55
N GLY A 110 8.91 17.69 2.64
CA GLY A 110 10.03 17.28 1.81
C GLY A 110 9.57 16.69 0.45
N PRO A 111 10.52 16.32 -0.42
CA PRO A 111 10.19 15.70 -1.69
C PRO A 111 9.55 14.31 -1.52
N PHE A 112 8.59 13.98 -2.38
CA PHE A 112 8.06 12.63 -2.55
C PHE A 112 8.53 12.10 -3.91
N VAL A 113 9.54 11.23 -3.88
CA VAL A 113 10.19 10.72 -5.10
C VAL A 113 9.69 9.30 -5.35
N THR A 114 9.00 9.09 -6.46
CA THR A 114 8.41 7.81 -6.86
C THR A 114 9.30 7.10 -7.86
N VAL A 115 9.50 5.81 -7.66
CA VAL A 115 10.23 4.90 -8.56
C VAL A 115 9.36 3.68 -8.82
N ASP A 116 8.98 3.48 -10.07
CA ASP A 116 8.36 2.22 -10.51
C ASP A 116 9.47 1.26 -10.99
N CYS A 117 9.71 0.21 -10.20
CA CYS A 117 10.76 -0.77 -10.50
C CYS A 117 10.46 -1.62 -11.73
N THR A 118 9.22 -1.65 -12.23
CA THR A 118 8.85 -2.42 -13.43
C THR A 118 9.21 -1.70 -14.73
N THR A 119 9.30 -0.37 -14.69
CA THR A 119 9.50 0.46 -15.90
C THR A 119 10.97 0.69 -16.24
N LEU A 120 11.87 0.38 -15.31
CA LEU A 120 13.29 0.62 -15.49
C LEU A 120 13.95 -0.59 -16.17
N PRO A 121 14.68 -0.39 -17.30
CA PRO A 121 15.53 -1.44 -17.85
C PRO A 121 16.54 -1.90 -16.79
N GLU A 122 16.70 -3.21 -16.62
CA GLU A 122 17.57 -3.81 -15.60
C GLU A 122 18.98 -3.19 -15.57
N THR A 123 19.54 -2.92 -16.75
CA THR A 123 20.87 -2.31 -16.93
C THR A 123 20.93 -0.83 -16.49
N LEU A 124 19.80 -0.15 -16.32
CA LEU A 124 19.73 1.28 -15.97
C LEU A 124 19.17 1.54 -14.57
N VAL A 125 18.62 0.51 -13.89
CA VAL A 125 18.05 0.64 -12.54
C VAL A 125 19.07 1.28 -11.59
N GLU A 126 20.31 0.80 -11.60
CA GLU A 126 21.39 1.30 -10.75
C GLU A 126 21.68 2.78 -11.03
N ALA A 127 21.82 3.15 -12.30
CA ALA A 127 22.09 4.53 -12.71
C ALA A 127 20.92 5.48 -12.39
N HIS A 128 19.67 4.99 -12.43
CA HIS A 128 18.49 5.78 -12.04
C HIS A 128 18.42 5.99 -10.52
N LEU A 129 18.66 4.94 -9.74
CA LEU A 129 18.59 5.03 -8.27
C LEU A 129 19.75 5.87 -7.71
N PHE A 130 20.98 5.54 -8.09
CA PHE A 130 22.19 6.13 -7.49
C PHE A 130 22.72 7.34 -8.26
N GLY A 131 22.29 7.55 -9.52
CA GLY A 131 22.87 8.53 -10.43
C GLY A 131 24.13 8.00 -11.12
N HIS A 132 24.67 8.79 -12.03
CA HIS A 132 25.87 8.41 -12.79
C HIS A 132 26.72 9.61 -13.20
N ALA A 133 28.02 9.39 -13.32
CA ALA A 133 28.95 10.33 -13.92
C ALA A 133 28.80 10.38 -15.45
N ARG A 134 29.29 11.45 -16.05
CA ARG A 134 29.47 11.50 -17.49
C ARG A 134 30.44 10.40 -17.97
N GLY A 135 30.05 9.63 -18.96
CA GLY A 135 30.85 8.55 -19.51
C GLY A 135 30.86 7.26 -18.69
N ALA A 136 30.01 7.11 -17.70
CA ALA A 136 29.92 5.91 -16.86
C ALA A 136 29.53 4.65 -17.64
N PHE A 137 28.76 4.81 -18.71
CA PHE A 137 28.36 3.74 -19.63
C PHE A 137 28.05 4.32 -21.02
N THR A 138 27.86 3.48 -22.03
CA THR A 138 27.51 3.90 -23.41
C THR A 138 26.16 4.62 -23.39
N GLY A 139 26.16 5.92 -23.80
CA GLY A 139 24.97 6.78 -23.73
C GLY A 139 24.91 7.72 -22.51
N ALA A 140 25.86 7.65 -21.58
CA ALA A 140 25.98 8.58 -20.45
C ALA A 140 26.64 9.91 -20.86
N ASP A 141 26.00 10.67 -21.76
CA ASP A 141 26.55 11.92 -22.30
C ASP A 141 26.70 13.05 -21.29
N ARG A 142 25.90 13.00 -20.21
CA ARG A 142 25.89 13.96 -19.09
C ARG A 142 25.84 13.22 -17.78
N ALA A 143 26.37 13.82 -16.72
CA ALA A 143 26.14 13.34 -15.37
C ALA A 143 24.67 13.55 -14.99
N ARG A 144 24.07 12.61 -14.24
CA ARG A 144 22.70 12.70 -13.77
C ARG A 144 22.62 12.32 -12.29
N GLU A 145 21.95 13.16 -11.51
CA GLU A 145 21.64 12.88 -10.14
C GLU A 145 20.70 11.68 -9.99
N GLY A 146 20.92 10.85 -8.98
CA GLY A 146 20.10 9.69 -8.68
C GLY A 146 18.86 10.03 -7.87
N LEU A 147 17.85 9.14 -7.95
CA LEU A 147 16.58 9.32 -7.25
C LEU A 147 16.74 9.26 -5.72
N LEU A 148 17.77 8.55 -5.22
CA LEU A 148 18.09 8.54 -3.78
C LEU A 148 18.53 9.93 -3.31
N ALA A 149 19.34 10.65 -4.09
CA ALA A 149 19.74 12.01 -3.75
C ALA A 149 18.55 12.98 -3.86
N ALA A 150 17.75 12.86 -4.90
CA ALA A 150 16.54 13.67 -5.08
C ALA A 150 15.50 13.49 -3.92
N ALA A 151 15.53 12.35 -3.22
CA ALA A 151 14.65 12.08 -2.07
C ALA A 151 15.19 12.61 -0.74
N ASP A 152 16.34 13.32 -0.73
CA ASP A 152 16.96 13.81 0.49
C ASP A 152 15.99 14.66 1.33
N HIS A 153 15.98 14.41 2.65
CA HIS A 153 15.04 14.99 3.62
C HIS A 153 13.55 14.74 3.34
N GLY A 154 13.23 13.88 2.35
CA GLY A 154 11.89 13.54 1.94
C GLY A 154 11.56 12.05 2.11
N THR A 155 10.77 11.55 1.17
CA THR A 155 10.35 10.15 1.10
C THR A 155 10.67 9.57 -0.27
N LEU A 156 11.37 8.44 -0.29
CA LEU A 156 11.55 7.61 -1.48
C LEU A 156 10.45 6.53 -1.48
N PHE A 157 9.64 6.51 -2.52
CA PHE A 157 8.64 5.47 -2.74
C PHE A 157 9.08 4.54 -3.86
N LEU A 158 9.28 3.26 -3.55
CA LEU A 158 9.55 2.21 -4.53
C LEU A 158 8.28 1.40 -4.78
N ASP A 159 7.68 1.56 -5.94
CA ASP A 159 6.57 0.70 -6.35
C ASP A 159 7.10 -0.58 -6.98
N GLU A 160 6.44 -1.70 -6.66
CA GLU A 160 6.81 -3.06 -7.05
C GLU A 160 8.29 -3.39 -6.73
N VAL A 161 8.68 -3.17 -5.47
CA VAL A 161 10.06 -3.41 -4.99
C VAL A 161 10.55 -4.85 -5.17
N GLY A 162 9.64 -5.81 -5.31
CA GLY A 162 9.94 -7.20 -5.66
C GLY A 162 10.54 -7.37 -7.07
N GLU A 163 10.43 -6.37 -7.95
CA GLU A 163 11.04 -6.36 -9.28
C GLU A 163 12.47 -5.80 -9.29
N LEU A 164 12.97 -5.36 -8.13
CA LEU A 164 14.33 -4.82 -8.05
C LEU A 164 15.36 -5.90 -8.40
N PRO A 165 16.23 -5.71 -9.42
CA PRO A 165 17.19 -6.72 -9.85
C PRO A 165 18.15 -7.13 -8.73
N LEU A 166 18.42 -8.41 -8.59
CA LEU A 166 19.27 -8.96 -7.53
C LEU A 166 20.65 -8.27 -7.39
N PRO A 167 21.36 -7.92 -8.48
CA PRO A 167 22.63 -7.19 -8.37
C PRO A 167 22.50 -5.82 -7.69
N VAL A 168 21.36 -5.13 -7.88
CA VAL A 168 21.12 -3.78 -7.33
C VAL A 168 20.73 -3.84 -5.85
N GLN A 169 20.10 -4.94 -5.41
CA GLN A 169 19.60 -5.07 -4.04
C GLN A 169 20.70 -4.88 -2.97
N GLY A 170 21.92 -5.36 -3.23
CA GLY A 170 23.04 -5.21 -2.32
C GLY A 170 23.51 -3.76 -2.16
N ALA A 171 23.62 -3.02 -3.25
CA ALA A 171 23.96 -1.59 -3.24
C ALA A 171 22.85 -0.76 -2.58
N PHE A 172 21.59 -1.09 -2.85
CA PHE A 172 20.43 -0.44 -2.25
C PHE A 172 20.37 -0.66 -0.73
N LEU A 173 20.62 -1.90 -0.25
CA LEU A 173 20.69 -2.18 1.18
C LEU A 173 21.76 -1.32 1.88
N ARG A 174 22.96 -1.23 1.30
CA ARG A 174 24.03 -0.39 1.85
C ARG A 174 23.61 1.08 1.93
N ALA A 175 22.95 1.61 0.89
CA ALA A 175 22.43 2.98 0.91
C ALA A 175 21.38 3.20 2.03
N LEU A 176 20.51 2.22 2.29
CA LEU A 176 19.55 2.27 3.40
C LEU A 176 20.19 2.24 4.79
N GLU A 177 21.31 1.51 4.95
CA GLU A 177 21.99 1.36 6.24
C GLU A 177 22.90 2.52 6.55
N LEU A 178 23.72 2.91 5.56
CA LEU A 178 24.77 3.91 5.75
C LEU A 178 24.32 5.34 5.44
N ARG A 179 23.17 5.51 4.81
CA ARG A 179 22.69 6.81 4.29
C ARG A 179 23.68 7.45 3.32
N ARG A 180 24.51 6.61 2.69
CA ARG A 180 25.55 6.99 1.73
C ARG A 180 25.54 5.98 0.58
N PHE A 181 25.76 6.48 -0.60
CA PHE A 181 25.87 5.67 -1.81
C PHE A 181 26.82 6.34 -2.80
N ARG A 182 27.24 5.58 -3.80
CA ARG A 182 28.15 6.06 -4.83
C ARG A 182 27.46 6.03 -6.18
N PRO A 183 27.39 7.17 -6.90
CA PRO A 183 26.91 7.19 -8.27
C PRO A 183 27.76 6.31 -9.19
N VAL A 184 27.15 5.74 -10.23
CA VAL A 184 27.86 4.87 -11.17
C VAL A 184 28.97 5.63 -11.88
N GLY A 185 30.18 5.11 -11.82
CA GLY A 185 31.38 5.76 -12.41
C GLY A 185 32.00 6.86 -11.56
N GLU A 186 31.47 7.14 -10.35
CA GLU A 186 32.04 8.11 -9.41
C GLU A 186 32.84 7.42 -8.28
N VAL A 187 33.84 8.14 -7.74
CA VAL A 187 34.59 7.70 -6.57
C VAL A 187 34.01 8.30 -5.28
N ARG A 188 33.41 9.49 -5.39
CA ARG A 188 32.87 10.23 -4.26
C ARG A 188 31.51 9.65 -3.83
N GLU A 189 31.34 9.49 -2.53
CA GLU A 189 30.05 9.13 -1.95
C GLU A 189 29.14 10.36 -1.80
N VAL A 190 27.83 10.13 -1.95
CA VAL A 190 26.75 11.10 -1.73
C VAL A 190 25.99 10.66 -0.50
N GLU A 191 25.66 11.60 0.38
CA GLU A 191 24.80 11.38 1.54
C GLU A 191 23.37 11.73 1.21
N SER A 192 22.39 10.96 1.71
CA SER A 192 20.98 11.27 1.60
C SER A 192 20.19 10.67 2.77
N ASP A 193 19.46 11.52 3.48
CA ASP A 193 18.56 11.11 4.57
C ASP A 193 17.11 11.06 4.10
N PHE A 194 16.72 9.99 3.45
CA PHE A 194 15.35 9.77 3.02
C PHE A 194 14.61 8.74 3.88
N ARG A 195 13.29 8.86 3.99
CA ARG A 195 12.41 7.80 4.49
C ARG A 195 12.06 6.87 3.35
N LEU A 196 12.14 5.56 3.58
CA LEU A 196 11.74 4.58 2.57
C LEU A 196 10.29 4.12 2.80
N VAL A 197 9.50 4.17 1.73
CA VAL A 197 8.21 3.47 1.58
C VAL A 197 8.35 2.55 0.37
N ALA A 198 8.06 1.28 0.53
CA ALA A 198 8.11 0.29 -0.56
C ALA A 198 6.75 -0.36 -0.74
N ALA A 199 6.37 -0.68 -1.96
CA ALA A 199 5.15 -1.41 -2.26
C ALA A 199 5.45 -2.65 -3.11
N THR A 200 4.67 -3.71 -2.92
CA THR A 200 4.75 -4.92 -3.74
C THR A 200 3.46 -5.73 -3.72
N ASN A 201 3.17 -6.43 -4.81
CA ASN A 201 2.15 -7.46 -4.91
C ASN A 201 2.72 -8.87 -4.71
N ARG A 202 4.06 -9.03 -4.68
CA ARG A 202 4.74 -10.32 -4.53
C ARG A 202 4.96 -10.65 -3.06
N ASP A 203 5.00 -11.96 -2.78
CA ASP A 203 5.49 -12.44 -1.48
C ASP A 203 7.02 -12.44 -1.47
N LEU A 204 7.61 -11.51 -0.69
CA LEU A 204 9.05 -11.39 -0.59
C LEU A 204 9.67 -12.58 0.20
N ASP A 205 8.90 -13.29 1.03
CA ASP A 205 9.36 -14.48 1.74
C ASP A 205 9.56 -15.64 0.76
N ASP A 206 8.59 -15.86 -0.13
CA ASP A 206 8.69 -16.83 -1.20
C ASP A 206 9.87 -16.52 -2.14
N MET A 207 10.06 -15.24 -2.49
CA MET A 207 11.18 -14.81 -3.33
C MET A 207 12.54 -15.05 -2.69
N VAL A 208 12.66 -14.86 -1.37
CA VAL A 208 13.88 -15.21 -0.62
C VAL A 208 14.14 -16.72 -0.67
N GLY A 209 13.08 -17.53 -0.52
CA GLY A 209 13.19 -18.99 -0.63
C GLY A 209 13.64 -19.50 -2.01
N MET A 210 13.43 -18.70 -3.06
CA MET A 210 13.83 -18.97 -4.45
C MET A 210 15.16 -18.31 -4.85
N ASP A 211 15.89 -17.68 -3.92
CA ASP A 211 17.11 -16.90 -4.18
C ASP A 211 16.92 -15.73 -5.18
N LEU A 212 15.69 -15.22 -5.33
CA LEU A 212 15.36 -14.09 -6.18
C LEU A 212 15.40 -12.76 -5.43
N TYR A 213 15.42 -12.80 -4.10
CA TYR A 213 15.45 -11.63 -3.23
C TYR A 213 16.34 -11.86 -2.01
N ARG A 214 17.09 -10.83 -1.60
CA ARG A 214 17.99 -10.92 -0.44
C ARG A 214 17.20 -10.87 0.86
N SER A 215 17.49 -11.79 1.76
CA SER A 215 16.86 -11.89 3.09
C SER A 215 17.14 -10.66 3.97
N ASP A 216 18.35 -10.10 3.89
CA ASP A 216 18.76 -8.91 4.63
C ASP A 216 18.00 -7.66 4.16
N LEU A 217 17.84 -7.45 2.85
CA LEU A 217 17.05 -6.35 2.31
C LEU A 217 15.57 -6.49 2.71
N ARG A 218 14.97 -7.68 2.56
CA ARG A 218 13.60 -7.95 3.01
C ARG A 218 13.40 -7.56 4.48
N PHE A 219 14.32 -7.94 5.36
CA PHE A 219 14.27 -7.59 6.78
C PHE A 219 14.31 -6.07 6.99
N ARG A 220 15.15 -5.37 6.24
CA ARG A 220 15.29 -3.91 6.34
C ARG A 220 14.07 -3.13 5.82
N LEU A 221 13.33 -3.69 4.85
CA LEU A 221 12.10 -3.10 4.33
C LEU A 221 10.93 -3.21 5.33
N ARG A 222 10.86 -4.27 6.13
CA ARG A 222 9.77 -4.58 7.05
C ARG A 222 9.87 -3.87 8.40
N GLY A 223 10.05 -2.53 8.40
CA GLY A 223 9.93 -1.76 9.63
C GLY A 223 8.50 -1.77 10.17
N MET A 224 7.54 -1.38 9.34
CA MET A 224 6.10 -1.58 9.52
C MET A 224 5.49 -2.11 8.21
N THR A 225 4.43 -2.92 8.32
CA THR A 225 3.73 -3.44 7.13
C THR A 225 2.29 -2.94 7.12
N ILE A 226 1.87 -2.41 5.96
CA ILE A 226 0.48 -2.03 5.70
C ILE A 226 -0.05 -2.99 4.64
N HIS A 227 -1.12 -3.72 4.97
CA HIS A 227 -1.77 -4.60 4.01
C HIS A 227 -3.01 -3.91 3.42
N VAL A 228 -2.98 -3.61 2.11
CA VAL A 228 -4.11 -3.01 1.41
C VAL A 228 -5.06 -4.12 0.94
N PRO A 229 -6.30 -4.16 1.45
CA PRO A 229 -7.22 -5.26 1.16
C PRO A 229 -7.64 -5.28 -0.31
N PRO A 230 -7.77 -6.47 -0.93
CA PRO A 230 -8.34 -6.61 -2.25
C PRO A 230 -9.83 -6.23 -2.26
N LEU A 231 -10.33 -5.76 -3.41
CA LEU A 231 -11.69 -5.20 -3.52
C LEU A 231 -12.77 -6.19 -3.11
N ARG A 232 -12.58 -7.49 -3.37
CA ARG A 232 -13.51 -8.56 -2.94
C ARG A 232 -13.63 -8.72 -1.41
N ARG A 233 -12.68 -8.21 -0.61
CA ARG A 233 -12.75 -8.18 0.86
C ARG A 233 -13.34 -6.86 1.41
N ARG A 234 -13.65 -5.93 0.50
CA ARG A 234 -14.29 -4.65 0.80
C ARG A 234 -15.40 -4.35 -0.21
N ALA A 235 -16.24 -5.35 -0.49
CA ALA A 235 -17.32 -5.23 -1.46
C ALA A 235 -18.30 -4.09 -1.13
N GLU A 236 -18.43 -3.73 0.14
CA GLU A 236 -19.20 -2.59 0.64
C GLU A 236 -18.73 -1.24 0.09
N ASP A 237 -17.46 -1.14 -0.33
CA ASP A 237 -16.89 0.08 -0.93
C ASP A 237 -17.20 0.20 -2.44
N ILE A 238 -17.66 -0.88 -3.10
CA ILE A 238 -17.91 -0.90 -4.56
C ILE A 238 -18.91 0.17 -4.99
N PRO A 239 -20.06 0.37 -4.33
CA PRO A 239 -20.99 1.43 -4.68
C PRO A 239 -20.36 2.83 -4.63
N LEU A 240 -19.67 3.16 -3.55
CA LEU A 240 -19.00 4.46 -3.37
C LEU A 240 -17.94 4.71 -4.45
N LEU A 241 -17.14 3.69 -4.75
CA LEU A 241 -16.13 3.75 -5.82
C LEU A 241 -16.75 3.91 -7.20
N ALA A 242 -17.85 3.18 -7.48
CA ALA A 242 -18.56 3.26 -8.76
C ALA A 242 -19.17 4.65 -8.97
N GLU A 243 -19.81 5.21 -7.96
CA GLU A 243 -20.36 6.58 -7.98
C GLU A 243 -19.25 7.62 -8.19
N HIS A 244 -18.16 7.51 -7.45
CA HIS A 244 -17.01 8.39 -7.60
C HIS A 244 -16.43 8.38 -9.03
N PHE A 245 -16.20 7.18 -9.60
CA PHE A 245 -15.64 7.08 -10.94
C PHE A 245 -16.62 7.56 -12.01
N THR A 246 -17.92 7.33 -11.82
CA THR A 246 -18.98 7.84 -12.70
C THR A 246 -18.99 9.37 -12.69
N ALA A 247 -19.03 9.98 -11.51
CA ALA A 247 -19.02 11.44 -11.36
C ALA A 247 -17.76 12.05 -11.98
N ARG A 248 -16.58 11.45 -11.70
CA ARG A 248 -15.30 11.90 -12.26
C ARG A 248 -15.25 11.78 -13.78
N TYR A 249 -15.82 10.71 -14.36
CA TYR A 249 -15.90 10.55 -15.81
C TYR A 249 -16.81 11.62 -16.42
N CYS A 250 -18.01 11.82 -15.86
CA CYS A 250 -18.96 12.83 -16.35
C CYS A 250 -18.37 14.24 -16.28
N GLN A 251 -17.72 14.59 -15.18
CA GLN A 251 -17.05 15.88 -15.02
C GLN A 251 -15.93 16.10 -16.07
N ARG A 252 -15.08 15.08 -16.31
CA ARG A 252 -13.98 15.17 -17.29
C ARG A 252 -14.49 15.35 -18.72
N HIS A 253 -15.64 14.79 -19.06
CA HIS A 253 -16.18 14.78 -20.40
C HIS A 253 -17.35 15.78 -20.57
N GLU A 254 -17.61 16.62 -19.57
CA GLU A 254 -18.69 17.64 -19.57
C GLU A 254 -20.07 17.03 -19.86
N LEU A 255 -20.28 15.78 -19.36
CA LEU A 255 -21.53 15.04 -19.52
C LEU A 255 -22.45 15.24 -18.30
N PRO A 256 -23.76 15.09 -18.48
CA PRO A 256 -24.68 15.03 -17.34
C PRO A 256 -24.33 13.86 -16.43
N ASN A 257 -24.58 14.03 -15.12
CA ASN A 257 -24.38 12.96 -14.16
C ASN A 257 -25.15 11.72 -14.55
N LYS A 258 -24.52 10.57 -14.39
CA LYS A 258 -25.11 9.27 -14.67
C LYS A 258 -25.31 8.50 -13.36
N GLU A 259 -26.41 7.76 -13.29
CA GLU A 259 -26.76 6.92 -12.14
C GLU A 259 -26.70 5.44 -12.53
N LEU A 260 -26.11 4.63 -11.68
CA LEU A 260 -26.14 3.18 -11.85
C LEU A 260 -27.50 2.63 -11.41
N THR A 261 -28.06 1.73 -12.20
CA THR A 261 -29.28 1.00 -11.79
C THR A 261 -28.98 -0.01 -10.68
N PRO A 262 -29.96 -0.37 -9.83
CA PRO A 262 -29.78 -1.39 -8.78
C PRO A 262 -29.20 -2.71 -9.31
N ASP A 263 -29.62 -3.14 -10.50
CA ASP A 263 -29.09 -4.34 -11.16
C ASP A 263 -27.60 -4.21 -11.53
N CYS A 264 -27.14 -3.00 -11.87
CA CYS A 264 -25.72 -2.74 -12.09
C CYS A 264 -24.92 -2.89 -10.78
N TYR A 265 -25.39 -2.31 -9.68
CA TYR A 265 -24.73 -2.46 -8.38
C TYR A 265 -24.65 -3.92 -7.96
N ALA A 266 -25.74 -4.69 -8.09
CA ALA A 266 -25.75 -6.11 -7.77
C ALA A 266 -24.70 -6.88 -8.61
N MET A 267 -24.62 -6.58 -9.91
CA MET A 267 -23.66 -7.22 -10.81
C MET A 267 -22.22 -6.85 -10.47
N LEU A 268 -21.94 -5.60 -10.10
CA LEU A 268 -20.62 -5.15 -9.69
C LEU A 268 -20.19 -5.79 -8.36
N ALA A 269 -21.13 -5.99 -7.42
CA ALA A 269 -20.86 -6.62 -6.12
C ALA A 269 -20.54 -8.13 -6.26
N ASP A 270 -21.15 -8.83 -7.22
CA ASP A 270 -20.96 -10.26 -7.46
C ASP A 270 -19.64 -10.61 -8.19
N TYR A 271 -18.99 -9.63 -8.81
CA TYR A 271 -17.77 -9.86 -9.58
C TYR A 271 -16.52 -9.88 -8.69
N SER A 272 -15.55 -10.72 -9.05
CA SER A 272 -14.37 -11.00 -8.19
C SER A 272 -13.28 -9.92 -8.21
N TRP A 273 -13.28 -9.06 -9.23
CA TRP A 273 -12.34 -7.96 -9.43
C TRP A 273 -10.86 -8.39 -9.39
N PRO A 274 -10.38 -9.24 -10.29
CA PRO A 274 -9.01 -9.75 -10.28
C PRO A 274 -7.95 -8.64 -10.35
N SER A 275 -8.25 -7.50 -10.99
CA SER A 275 -7.37 -6.31 -10.98
C SER A 275 -7.90 -5.18 -10.09
N ASN A 276 -8.75 -5.50 -9.12
CA ASN A 276 -9.21 -4.64 -8.03
C ASN A 276 -9.82 -3.29 -8.51
N VAL A 277 -9.49 -2.19 -7.84
CA VAL A 277 -10.03 -0.85 -8.11
C VAL A 277 -9.63 -0.34 -9.50
N ARG A 278 -8.48 -0.75 -10.00
CA ARG A 278 -8.04 -0.38 -11.36
C ARG A 278 -9.01 -0.91 -12.42
N GLU A 279 -9.44 -2.16 -12.27
CA GLU A 279 -10.41 -2.79 -13.17
C GLU A 279 -11.81 -2.20 -13.01
N LEU A 280 -12.26 -1.97 -11.76
CA LEU A 280 -13.53 -1.31 -11.50
C LEU A 280 -13.60 0.05 -12.18
N ARG A 281 -12.55 0.89 -12.03
CA ARG A 281 -12.50 2.19 -12.68
C ARG A 281 -12.63 2.09 -14.19
N HIS A 282 -11.85 1.23 -14.85
CA HIS A 282 -11.94 1.05 -16.29
C HIS A 282 -13.31 0.52 -16.74
N THR A 283 -13.91 -0.35 -15.94
CA THR A 283 -15.27 -0.88 -16.18
C THR A 283 -16.30 0.23 -16.17
N ILE A 284 -16.26 1.10 -15.17
CA ILE A 284 -17.19 2.24 -15.06
C ILE A 284 -16.96 3.25 -16.20
N GLU A 285 -15.71 3.58 -16.51
CA GLU A 285 -15.36 4.47 -17.62
C GLU A 285 -15.91 3.93 -18.97
N ARG A 286 -15.74 2.62 -19.22
CA ARG A 286 -16.31 1.95 -20.41
C ARG A 286 -17.84 1.95 -20.42
N ALA A 287 -18.47 1.71 -19.27
CA ALA A 287 -19.93 1.74 -19.14
C ALA A 287 -20.49 3.16 -19.40
N CYS A 288 -19.84 4.19 -18.86
CA CYS A 288 -20.21 5.59 -19.10
C CYS A 288 -20.09 5.96 -20.59
N ALA A 289 -19.00 5.53 -21.25
CA ALA A 289 -18.80 5.74 -22.68
C ALA A 289 -19.88 5.02 -23.52
N ALA A 290 -20.22 3.78 -23.15
CA ALA A 290 -21.27 3.00 -23.85
C ALA A 290 -22.68 3.58 -23.68
N ALA A 291 -22.94 4.30 -22.59
CA ALA A 291 -24.23 4.94 -22.34
C ALA A 291 -24.42 6.25 -23.13
N GLY A 292 -23.36 6.82 -23.73
CA GLY A 292 -23.42 8.09 -24.48
C GLY A 292 -24.05 9.20 -23.65
N ASP A 293 -25.09 9.86 -24.19
CA ASP A 293 -25.81 10.97 -23.51
C ASP A 293 -26.84 10.49 -22.48
N GLY A 294 -27.04 9.16 -22.37
CA GLY A 294 -27.99 8.60 -21.40
C GLY A 294 -27.57 8.87 -19.96
N THR A 295 -28.54 9.17 -19.09
CA THR A 295 -28.32 9.48 -17.67
C THR A 295 -28.30 8.25 -16.77
N GLN A 296 -28.61 7.05 -17.30
CA GLN A 296 -28.61 5.81 -16.54
C GLN A 296 -27.66 4.76 -17.11
N LEU A 297 -26.93 4.10 -16.20
CA LEU A 297 -26.06 2.96 -16.50
C LEU A 297 -26.81 1.65 -16.22
N PHE A 298 -27.12 0.94 -17.27
CA PHE A 298 -27.75 -0.38 -17.22
C PHE A 298 -26.70 -1.48 -17.33
N THR A 299 -27.03 -2.69 -16.91
CA THR A 299 -26.14 -3.88 -17.00
C THR A 299 -25.63 -4.15 -18.42
N ARG A 300 -26.39 -3.80 -19.46
CA ARG A 300 -25.96 -3.89 -20.87
C ARG A 300 -24.75 -3.02 -21.22
N HIS A 301 -24.53 -1.92 -20.48
CA HIS A 301 -23.39 -1.02 -20.69
C HIS A 301 -22.12 -1.55 -20.06
N LEU A 302 -22.22 -2.49 -19.09
CA LEU A 302 -21.06 -3.15 -18.51
C LEU A 302 -20.35 -4.05 -19.56
N PRO A 303 -19.04 -4.18 -19.49
CA PRO A 303 -18.26 -5.04 -20.37
C PRO A 303 -18.82 -6.45 -20.49
N THR A 304 -18.82 -6.99 -21.70
CA THR A 304 -19.37 -8.31 -21.99
C THR A 304 -18.69 -9.43 -21.22
N GLU A 305 -17.38 -9.28 -20.95
CA GLU A 305 -16.55 -10.21 -20.21
C GLU A 305 -17.10 -10.44 -18.79
N ILE A 306 -17.44 -9.37 -18.07
CA ILE A 306 -18.03 -9.42 -16.72
C ILE A 306 -19.41 -10.10 -16.77
N ARG A 307 -20.23 -9.73 -17.75
CA ARG A 307 -21.56 -10.31 -17.92
C ARG A 307 -21.53 -11.82 -18.20
N ILE A 308 -20.57 -12.28 -19.01
CA ILE A 308 -20.38 -13.70 -19.32
C ILE A 308 -19.89 -14.45 -18.07
N GLU A 309 -18.89 -13.92 -17.33
CA GLU A 309 -18.39 -14.59 -16.14
C GLU A 309 -19.48 -14.79 -15.09
N LEU A 310 -20.26 -13.74 -14.83
CA LEU A 310 -21.36 -13.82 -13.87
C LEU A 310 -22.49 -14.74 -14.34
N ALA A 311 -22.80 -14.77 -15.64
CA ALA A 311 -23.76 -15.72 -16.19
C ALA A 311 -23.29 -17.18 -15.98
N ARG A 312 -22.00 -17.47 -16.15
CA ARG A 312 -21.42 -18.80 -15.91
C ARG A 312 -21.45 -19.21 -14.43
N LYS A 313 -21.30 -18.25 -13.49
CA LYS A 313 -21.39 -18.55 -12.05
C LYS A 313 -22.82 -18.88 -11.58
N ARG A 314 -23.83 -18.53 -12.36
CA ARG A 314 -25.24 -18.79 -12.05
C ARG A 314 -25.76 -20.13 -12.61
N LEU A 315 -24.99 -20.78 -13.47
CA LEU A 315 -25.28 -22.11 -14.06
C LEU A 315 -24.59 -23.22 -13.24
#